data_722c4a1690db585edc89a19a37676219
#
_entry.id   722c4a1690db585edc89a19a37676219
#
_cell.length_a   1.000
_cell.length_b   1.000
_cell.length_c   1.000
_cell.angle_alpha   90.00
_cell.angle_beta   90.00
_cell.angle_gamma   90.00
#
_symmetry.space_group_name_H-M   'P 1'
#
loop_
_entity.id
_entity.type
_entity.pdbx_description
1 polymer ?
#
loop_
_entity_poly.entity_id
_entity_poly.type
_entity_poly.pdbx_seq_one_letter_code
_entity_poly.pdbx_strand_id
1 'polypeptide(L)'
;MPRSIQDILDHADELAKRFEDFDPDHAQEIPVAEYLLQRAVVARARSEQQLLDNVVAARAAGLSWQKIGALLGTSAQAAQQRYGTVVETP
;
A
#
# COMPACT_ATOMS: atom_id res chain seq x y z
N MET A 1 -3.54 -20.57 -16.95
CA MET A 1 -2.79 -20.68 -18.20
C MET A 1 -1.91 -19.46 -18.40
N PRO A 2 -0.66 -19.66 -18.78
CA PRO A 2 0.17 -18.51 -19.11
C PRO A 2 -0.42 -17.83 -20.35
N ARG A 3 -0.41 -16.52 -20.34
CA ARG A 3 -0.85 -15.76 -21.49
C ARG A 3 0.11 -16.00 -22.63
N SER A 4 -0.42 -16.15 -23.84
CA SER A 4 0.42 -16.27 -25.02
C SER A 4 1.15 -14.95 -25.29
N ILE A 5 2.24 -15.04 -26.03
CA ILE A 5 2.98 -13.83 -26.46
C ILE A 5 2.04 -12.92 -27.26
N GLN A 6 1.14 -13.50 -28.02
CA GLN A 6 0.18 -12.74 -28.81
C GLN A 6 -0.76 -11.92 -27.93
N ASP A 7 -1.23 -12.51 -26.82
CA ASP A 7 -2.09 -11.79 -25.86
C ASP A 7 -1.37 -10.60 -25.25
N ILE A 8 -0.09 -10.78 -24.92
CA ILE A 8 0.73 -9.70 -24.37
C ILE A 8 0.92 -8.59 -25.40
N LEU A 9 1.17 -8.95 -26.65
CA LEU A 9 1.34 -7.97 -27.73
C LEU A 9 0.05 -7.21 -28.00
N ASP A 10 -1.08 -7.91 -28.00
CA ASP A 10 -2.39 -7.28 -28.20
C ASP A 10 -2.68 -6.28 -27.09
N HIS A 11 -2.35 -6.65 -25.86
CA HIS A 11 -2.52 -5.76 -24.71
C HIS A 11 -1.59 -4.55 -24.79
N ALA A 12 -0.36 -4.76 -25.24
CA ALA A 12 0.61 -3.67 -25.43
C ALA A 12 0.13 -2.69 -26.51
N ASP A 13 -0.44 -3.21 -27.60
CA ASP A 13 -1.02 -2.37 -28.65
C ASP A 13 -2.19 -1.53 -28.13
N GLU A 14 -3.03 -2.12 -27.30
CA GLU A 14 -4.14 -1.44 -26.67
C GLU A 14 -3.67 -0.30 -25.76
N LEU A 15 -2.63 -0.55 -24.98
CA LEU A 15 -2.02 0.47 -24.13
C LEU A 15 -1.37 1.57 -24.96
N ALA A 16 -0.64 1.20 -26.01
CA ALA A 16 -0.01 2.17 -26.89
C ALA A 16 -1.06 3.06 -27.57
N LYS A 17 -2.19 2.47 -27.96
CA LYS A 17 -3.28 3.21 -28.56
C LYS A 17 -3.89 4.22 -27.59
N ARG A 18 -4.00 3.86 -26.31
CA ARG A 18 -4.46 4.78 -25.27
C ARG A 18 -3.51 5.96 -25.13
N PHE A 19 -2.20 5.71 -25.21
CA PHE A 19 -1.21 6.78 -25.18
C PHE A 19 -1.26 7.66 -26.42
N GLU A 20 -1.50 7.08 -27.60
CA GLU A 20 -1.65 7.83 -28.82
C GLU A 20 -2.89 8.71 -28.82
N ASP A 21 -3.98 8.20 -28.24
CA ASP A 21 -5.22 8.93 -28.08
C ASP A 21 -5.17 9.91 -26.90
N PHE A 22 -4.05 9.96 -26.20
CA PHE A 22 -3.86 10.84 -25.06
C PHE A 22 -3.85 12.29 -25.52
N ASP A 23 -4.82 13.06 -25.04
CA ASP A 23 -4.93 14.48 -25.31
C ASP A 23 -4.26 15.26 -24.17
N PRO A 24 -3.16 15.98 -24.45
CA PRO A 24 -2.50 16.77 -23.42
C PRO A 24 -3.42 17.81 -22.76
N ASP A 25 -4.34 18.38 -23.54
CA ASP A 25 -5.31 19.32 -23.01
C ASP A 25 -6.30 18.63 -22.07
N HIS A 26 -6.68 17.41 -22.41
CA HIS A 26 -7.57 16.59 -21.57
C HIS A 26 -6.87 16.10 -20.32
N ALA A 27 -5.58 15.78 -20.43
CA ALA A 27 -4.78 15.35 -19.29
C ALA A 27 -4.66 16.45 -18.22
N GLN A 28 -4.74 17.70 -18.64
CA GLN A 28 -4.72 18.83 -17.71
C GLN A 28 -5.99 18.90 -16.86
N GLU A 29 -7.06 18.22 -17.27
CA GLU A 29 -8.29 18.13 -16.51
C GLU A 29 -8.20 17.17 -15.34
N ILE A 30 -7.21 16.24 -15.34
CA ILE A 30 -6.94 15.41 -14.18
C ILE A 30 -5.96 16.19 -13.32
N PRO A 31 -6.40 16.75 -12.20
CA PRO A 31 -5.49 17.55 -11.38
C PRO A 31 -4.31 16.70 -10.91
N VAL A 32 -3.12 17.22 -11.07
CA VAL A 32 -1.90 16.56 -10.55
C VAL A 32 -2.06 16.28 -9.06
N ALA A 33 -2.72 17.19 -8.35
CA ALA A 33 -2.99 17.04 -6.93
C ALA A 33 -3.82 15.79 -6.63
N GLU A 34 -4.81 15.49 -7.46
CA GLU A 34 -5.63 14.28 -7.28
C GLU A 34 -4.79 13.00 -7.49
N TYR A 35 -3.98 13.00 -8.53
CA TYR A 35 -3.07 11.87 -8.79
C TYR A 35 -2.08 11.66 -7.65
N LEU A 36 -1.49 12.73 -7.15
CA LEU A 36 -0.54 12.66 -6.03
C LEU A 36 -1.23 12.17 -4.76
N LEU A 37 -2.46 12.61 -4.53
CA LEU A 37 -3.23 12.14 -3.38
C LEU A 37 -3.53 10.65 -3.48
N GLN A 38 -3.91 10.17 -4.66
CA GLN A 38 -4.16 8.75 -4.88
C GLN A 38 -2.89 7.93 -4.60
N ARG A 39 -1.75 8.40 -5.07
CA ARG A 39 -0.46 7.75 -4.79
C ARG A 39 -0.15 7.72 -3.30
N ALA A 40 -0.41 8.81 -2.61
CA ALA A 40 -0.18 8.91 -1.17
C ALA A 40 -1.07 7.93 -0.40
N VAL A 41 -2.32 7.77 -0.82
CA VAL A 41 -3.25 6.81 -0.20
C VAL A 41 -2.74 5.38 -0.36
N VAL A 42 -2.25 5.03 -1.54
CA VAL A 42 -1.68 3.70 -1.78
C VAL A 42 -0.41 3.49 -0.95
N ALA A 43 0.46 4.50 -0.90
CA ALA A 43 1.69 4.44 -0.10
C ALA A 43 1.36 4.25 1.39
N ARG A 44 0.34 4.94 1.89
CA ARG A 44 -0.11 4.80 3.27
C ARG A 44 -0.60 3.39 3.54
N ALA A 45 -1.41 2.83 2.64
CA ALA A 45 -1.93 1.47 2.81
C ALA A 45 -0.81 0.44 2.87
N ARG A 46 0.20 0.58 2.02
CA ARG A 46 1.38 -0.29 2.03
C ARG A 46 2.18 -0.13 3.32
N SER A 47 2.34 1.09 3.77
CA SER A 47 3.07 1.40 5.00
C SER A 47 2.36 0.80 6.22
N GLU A 48 1.03 0.92 6.28
CA GLU A 48 0.23 0.34 7.35
C GLU A 48 0.34 -1.19 7.37
N GLN A 49 0.31 -1.83 6.20
CA GLN A 49 0.48 -3.27 6.10
C GLN A 49 1.87 -3.69 6.57
N GLN A 50 2.90 -2.95 6.19
CA GLN A 50 4.27 -3.20 6.64
C GLN A 50 4.40 -3.05 8.16
N LEU A 51 3.77 -2.01 8.73
CA LEU A 51 3.75 -1.83 10.17
C LEU A 51 3.07 -3.01 10.86
N LEU A 52 1.92 -3.45 10.35
CA LEU A 52 1.20 -4.58 10.90
C LEU A 52 2.06 -5.84 10.90
N ASP A 53 2.67 -6.15 9.76
CA ASP A 53 3.52 -7.33 9.61
C ASP A 53 4.71 -7.27 10.57
N ASN A 54 5.29 -6.08 10.73
CA ASN A 54 6.46 -5.91 11.59
C ASN A 54 6.10 -5.91 13.07
N VAL A 55 4.90 -5.45 13.44
CA VAL A 55 4.40 -5.57 14.80
C VAL A 55 4.18 -7.04 15.18
N VAL A 56 3.60 -7.81 14.26
CA VAL A 56 3.43 -9.25 14.46
C VAL A 56 4.78 -9.93 14.67
N ALA A 57 5.76 -9.61 13.82
CA ALA A 57 7.11 -10.15 13.95
C ALA A 57 7.79 -9.72 15.24
N ALA A 58 7.60 -8.46 15.66
CA ALA A 58 8.18 -7.94 16.90
C ALA A 58 7.62 -8.67 18.13
N ARG A 59 6.31 -8.91 18.15
CA ARG A 59 5.69 -9.67 19.24
C ARG A 59 6.18 -11.10 19.26
N ALA A 60 6.31 -11.73 18.11
CA ALA A 60 6.88 -13.09 18.01
C ALA A 60 8.31 -13.14 18.51
N ALA A 61 9.07 -12.07 18.34
CA ALA A 61 10.44 -11.95 18.82
C ALA A 61 10.52 -11.60 20.31
N GLY A 62 9.38 -11.38 20.97
CA GLY A 62 9.34 -11.12 22.41
C GLY A 62 9.33 -9.66 22.83
N LEU A 63 9.15 -8.73 21.89
CA LEU A 63 9.06 -7.31 22.25
C LEU A 63 7.76 -7.04 23.02
N SER A 64 7.89 -6.24 24.08
CA SER A 64 6.73 -5.83 24.86
C SER A 64 5.92 -4.77 24.12
N TRP A 65 4.65 -4.64 24.49
CA TRP A 65 3.81 -3.55 23.95
C TRP A 65 4.36 -2.18 24.30
N GLN A 66 5.02 -2.06 25.46
CA GLN A 66 5.67 -0.82 25.84
C GLN A 66 6.78 -0.43 24.87
N LYS A 67 7.61 -1.40 24.48
CA LYS A 67 8.68 -1.17 23.52
C LYS A 67 8.13 -0.87 22.13
N ILE A 68 7.14 -1.63 21.71
CA ILE A 68 6.49 -1.41 20.42
C ILE A 68 5.83 -0.04 20.37
N GLY A 69 5.11 0.33 21.42
CA GLY A 69 4.48 1.65 21.51
C GLY A 69 5.52 2.77 21.43
N ALA A 70 6.63 2.64 22.15
CA ALA A 70 7.70 3.62 22.09
C ALA A 70 8.26 3.79 20.70
N LEU A 71 8.46 2.68 19.98
CA LEU A 71 8.96 2.73 18.59
C LEU A 71 7.96 3.34 17.64
N LEU A 72 6.67 3.13 17.85
CA LEU A 72 5.60 3.71 17.04
C LEU A 72 5.28 5.16 17.42
N GLY A 73 5.81 5.64 18.53
CA GLY A 73 5.49 6.98 19.02
C GLY A 73 4.16 7.06 19.74
N THR A 74 3.71 5.98 20.36
CA THR A 74 2.43 5.92 21.06
C THR A 74 2.59 5.16 22.39
N SER A 75 1.50 5.08 23.17
CA SER A 75 1.50 4.32 24.41
C SER A 75 1.42 2.82 24.15
N ALA A 76 1.80 2.01 25.14
CA ALA A 76 1.65 0.57 25.09
C ALA A 76 0.18 0.19 24.89
N GLN A 77 -0.71 0.86 25.60
CA GLN A 77 -2.15 0.59 25.54
C GLN A 77 -2.69 0.87 24.13
N ALA A 78 -2.32 2.00 23.54
CA ALA A 78 -2.76 2.36 22.19
C ALA A 78 -2.24 1.37 21.16
N ALA A 79 -0.98 0.95 21.25
CA ALA A 79 -0.40 -0.04 20.34
C ALA A 79 -1.14 -1.38 20.47
N GLN A 80 -1.42 -1.80 21.69
CA GLN A 80 -2.14 -3.05 21.94
C GLN A 80 -3.58 -3.00 21.41
N GLN A 81 -4.26 -1.89 21.60
CA GLN A 81 -5.61 -1.72 21.08
C GLN A 81 -5.63 -1.80 19.56
N ARG A 82 -4.64 -1.21 18.91
CA ARG A 82 -4.59 -1.15 17.45
C ARG A 82 -4.20 -2.49 16.83
N TYR A 83 -3.21 -3.18 17.40
CA TYR A 83 -2.62 -4.36 16.77
C TYR A 83 -2.85 -5.66 17.54
N GLY A 84 -3.30 -5.59 18.78
CA GLY A 84 -3.40 -6.76 19.65
C GLY A 84 -4.30 -7.85 19.11
N THR A 85 -5.44 -7.48 18.54
CA THR A 85 -6.40 -8.44 18.00
C THR A 85 -5.77 -9.26 16.88
N VAL A 86 -5.00 -8.62 16.00
CA VAL A 86 -4.36 -9.28 14.86
C VAL A 86 -3.22 -10.17 15.34
N VAL A 87 -2.43 -9.68 16.30
CA VAL A 87 -1.26 -10.42 16.83
C VAL A 87 -1.69 -11.64 17.63
N GLU A 88 -2.76 -11.53 18.41
CA GLU A 88 -3.20 -12.56 19.36
C GLU A 88 -4.23 -13.52 18.76
N THR A 89 -4.71 -13.27 17.56
CA THR A 89 -5.60 -14.19 16.87
C THR A 89 -4.81 -15.41 16.41
N PRO A 90 -5.24 -16.63 16.76
CA PRO A 90 -4.53 -17.83 16.35
C PRO A 90 -4.58 -18.04 14.84
#